data_0f1e5f9f7f222f8a863765afcde17cc1
#
_entry.id   0f1e5f9f7f222f8a863765afcde17cc1
#
_cell.length_a   1.000
_cell.length_b   1.000
_cell.length_c   1.000
_cell.angle_alpha   90.00
_cell.angle_beta   90.00
_cell.angle_gamma   90.00
#
_symmetry.space_group_name_H-M   'P 1'
#
loop_
_entity.id
_entity.type
_entity.pdbx_description
1 polymer ?
#
loop_
_entity_poly.entity_id
_entity_poly.type
_entity_poly.pdbx_seq_one_letter_code
_entity_poly.pdbx_strand_id
1 'polypeptide(L)'
;TNLGDFVADGIYTYFNEIEELHCDIAIMNGGGIRTDVEAGPWSFKTCKTVSPFGNVACLMSVTGQQIQDALEFGARFAGAEGKENGGFLQVAGARYTIHPMIPNTVQTNDKNVWTGSAATPRVSNVEIYDKTTGTYKPLDPNATYALAGMNYTLRNLGDGFAMFDGATLIKDYVSEDYLVMSSYAAMFGGVDANGLPHLASANSPLADYPGYLLNYEDPYGAGRIQMIW
;
A
#
# COMPACT_ATOMS: atom_id res chain seq x y z
N THR A 1 6.85 -7.06 2.34
CA THR A 1 7.35 -7.29 3.71
C THR A 1 6.24 -7.07 4.72
N ASN A 2 6.35 -7.68 5.91
CA ASN A 2 5.36 -7.51 6.98
C ASN A 2 5.19 -6.04 7.42
N LEU A 3 6.27 -5.27 7.53
CA LEU A 3 6.18 -3.85 7.86
C LEU A 3 5.48 -3.06 6.75
N GLY A 4 5.75 -3.39 5.49
CA GLY A 4 5.05 -2.80 4.34
C GLY A 4 3.55 -3.08 4.36
N ASP A 5 3.18 -4.34 4.64
CA ASP A 5 1.78 -4.75 4.81
C ASP A 5 1.13 -4.00 5.98
N PHE A 6 1.81 -3.92 7.13
CA PHE A 6 1.30 -3.22 8.32
C PHE A 6 1.03 -1.73 8.05
N VAL A 7 1.94 -1.04 7.35
CA VAL A 7 1.75 0.38 7.01
C VAL A 7 0.60 0.57 6.03
N ALA A 8 0.51 -0.27 5.00
CA ALA A 8 -0.58 -0.19 4.02
C ALA A 8 -1.94 -0.55 4.66
N ASP A 9 -1.98 -1.57 5.53
CA ASP A 9 -3.16 -1.95 6.31
C ASP A 9 -3.61 -0.82 7.24
N GLY A 10 -2.67 -0.10 7.82
CA GLY A 10 -2.96 1.09 8.63
C GLY A 10 -3.73 2.14 7.83
N ILE A 11 -3.29 2.44 6.61
CA ILE A 11 -3.99 3.40 5.73
C ILE A 11 -5.38 2.86 5.35
N TYR A 12 -5.46 1.60 4.94
CA TYR A 12 -6.70 0.94 4.55
C TYR A 12 -7.75 0.96 5.67
N THR A 13 -7.33 0.58 6.88
CA THR A 13 -8.18 0.54 8.07
C THR A 13 -8.59 1.95 8.50
N TYR A 14 -7.67 2.91 8.41
CA TYR A 14 -7.95 4.29 8.81
C TYR A 14 -9.15 4.86 8.03
N PHE A 15 -9.18 4.67 6.69
CA PHE A 15 -10.30 5.13 5.89
C PHE A 15 -11.57 4.31 6.11
N ASN A 16 -11.48 2.98 6.16
CA ASN A 16 -12.64 2.11 6.27
C ASN A 16 -13.29 2.09 7.66
N GLU A 17 -12.50 2.25 8.75
CA GLU A 17 -13.00 2.02 10.11
C GLU A 17 -12.96 3.30 10.99
N ILE A 18 -12.08 4.26 10.71
CA ILE A 18 -11.97 5.49 11.50
C ILE A 18 -12.69 6.65 10.82
N GLU A 19 -12.43 6.87 9.53
CA GLU A 19 -13.12 7.90 8.74
C GLU A 19 -14.49 7.43 8.23
N GLU A 20 -14.78 6.12 8.33
CA GLU A 20 -16.02 5.51 7.81
C GLU A 20 -16.25 5.82 6.31
N LEU A 21 -15.16 5.96 5.56
CA LEU A 21 -15.16 6.18 4.12
C LEU A 21 -14.75 4.89 3.41
N HIS A 22 -15.52 4.51 2.40
CA HIS A 22 -15.20 3.32 1.61
C HIS A 22 -13.84 3.49 0.90
N CYS A 23 -12.94 2.52 1.14
CA CYS A 23 -11.64 2.42 0.51
C CYS A 23 -11.47 1.00 -0.05
N ASP A 24 -11.25 0.88 -1.37
CA ASP A 24 -11.06 -0.42 -2.04
C ASP A 24 -9.62 -0.90 -1.91
N ILE A 25 -8.67 0.01 -2.00
CA ILE A 25 -7.23 -0.28 -1.98
C ILE A 25 -6.48 0.86 -1.30
N ALA A 26 -5.46 0.51 -0.52
CA ALA A 26 -4.50 1.48 -0.02
C ALA A 26 -3.10 1.17 -0.52
N ILE A 27 -2.32 2.22 -0.77
CA ILE A 27 -0.93 2.13 -1.21
C ILE A 27 0.00 2.95 -0.34
N MET A 28 1.23 2.43 -0.15
CA MET A 28 2.34 3.17 0.44
C MET A 28 3.58 2.96 -0.42
N ASN A 29 4.24 4.04 -0.84
CA ASN A 29 5.51 3.94 -1.54
C ASN A 29 6.62 3.48 -0.57
N GLY A 30 7.47 2.56 -1.03
CA GLY A 30 8.54 1.98 -0.21
C GLY A 30 9.50 3.02 0.37
N GLY A 31 9.75 4.10 -0.38
CA GLY A 31 10.55 5.23 0.08
C GLY A 31 9.97 5.98 1.28
N GLY A 32 8.69 5.82 1.57
CA GLY A 32 8.02 6.37 2.75
C GLY A 32 8.26 5.55 4.03
N ILE A 33 8.75 4.30 3.90
CA ILE A 33 9.11 3.40 5.01
C ILE A 33 10.62 3.47 5.17
N ARG A 34 11.11 4.14 6.22
CA ARG A 34 12.52 4.59 6.31
C ARG A 34 13.43 3.74 7.19
N THR A 35 12.91 2.74 7.86
CA THR A 35 13.70 1.86 8.74
C THR A 35 13.01 0.52 8.94
N ASP A 36 13.77 -0.48 9.29
CA ASP A 36 13.27 -1.72 9.87
C ASP A 36 12.88 -1.49 11.33
N VAL A 37 12.04 -2.39 11.86
CA VAL A 37 11.63 -2.38 13.26
C VAL A 37 11.99 -3.71 13.89
N GLU A 38 12.84 -3.64 14.91
CA GLU A 38 13.19 -4.81 15.71
C GLU A 38 12.01 -5.26 16.58
N ALA A 39 11.97 -6.55 16.90
CA ALA A 39 10.99 -7.08 17.83
C ALA A 39 11.14 -6.40 19.20
N GLY A 40 10.03 -5.91 19.76
CA GLY A 40 10.05 -5.19 21.02
C GLY A 40 8.88 -4.21 21.15
N PRO A 41 8.95 -3.27 22.10
CA PRO A 41 7.87 -2.32 22.33
C PRO A 41 7.62 -1.42 21.11
N TRP A 42 6.39 -1.39 20.64
CA TRP A 42 5.93 -0.45 19.62
C TRP A 42 5.52 0.87 20.27
N SER A 43 6.07 1.96 19.83
CA SER A 43 5.83 3.28 20.41
C SER A 43 5.51 4.32 19.33
N PHE A 44 4.97 5.45 19.73
CA PHE A 44 4.79 6.60 18.86
C PHE A 44 6.11 7.06 18.19
N LYS A 45 7.23 6.95 18.91
CA LYS A 45 8.57 7.19 18.36
C LYS A 45 8.87 6.21 17.23
N THR A 46 8.49 4.94 17.36
CA THR A 46 8.63 3.92 16.31
C THR A 46 7.90 4.35 15.05
N CYS A 47 6.62 4.77 15.17
CA CYS A 47 5.85 5.27 14.04
C CYS A 47 6.54 6.46 13.34
N LYS A 48 7.04 7.43 14.11
CA LYS A 48 7.79 8.59 13.56
C LYS A 48 9.13 8.22 12.93
N THR A 49 9.75 7.14 13.36
CA THR A 49 11.01 6.68 12.76
C THR A 49 10.75 5.93 11.45
N VAL A 50 9.68 5.14 11.40
CA VAL A 50 9.25 4.44 10.19
C VAL A 50 8.77 5.42 9.12
N SER A 51 7.92 6.38 9.47
CA SER A 51 7.37 7.39 8.54
C SER A 51 7.63 8.81 9.07
N PRO A 52 8.82 9.38 8.79
CA PRO A 52 9.25 10.64 9.41
C PRO A 52 8.82 11.90 8.65
N PHE A 53 8.21 11.77 7.47
CA PHE A 53 8.01 12.89 6.56
C PHE A 53 6.78 13.75 6.91
N GLY A 54 5.81 13.22 7.66
CA GLY A 54 4.56 13.92 7.94
C GLY A 54 3.71 14.11 6.68
N ASN A 55 3.80 13.18 5.73
CA ASN A 55 2.87 13.14 4.60
C ASN A 55 1.45 12.89 5.12
N VAL A 56 0.47 13.45 4.44
CA VAL A 56 -0.92 13.39 4.90
C VAL A 56 -1.72 12.41 4.05
N ALA A 57 -2.49 11.56 4.71
CA ALA A 57 -3.33 10.59 4.04
C ALA A 57 -4.47 11.27 3.27
N CYS A 58 -4.77 10.76 2.10
CA CYS A 58 -5.87 11.19 1.25
C CYS A 58 -6.53 10.00 0.54
N LEU A 59 -7.75 10.22 0.07
CA LEU A 59 -8.56 9.25 -0.67
C LEU A 59 -8.95 9.84 -2.03
N MET A 60 -8.69 9.10 -3.10
CA MET A 60 -8.97 9.52 -4.47
C MET A 60 -9.80 8.48 -5.20
N SER A 61 -10.60 8.94 -6.16
CA SER A 61 -11.30 8.10 -7.12
C SER A 61 -10.42 7.94 -8.35
N VAL A 62 -10.02 6.71 -8.65
CA VAL A 62 -9.11 6.37 -9.76
C VAL A 62 -9.71 5.24 -10.59
N THR A 63 -9.29 5.11 -11.84
CA THR A 63 -9.66 3.96 -12.69
C THR A 63 -8.80 2.74 -12.38
N GLY A 64 -9.30 1.54 -12.68
CA GLY A 64 -8.48 0.33 -12.57
C GLY A 64 -7.24 0.38 -13.46
N GLN A 65 -7.32 1.07 -14.63
CA GLN A 65 -6.14 1.27 -15.47
C GLN A 65 -5.06 2.12 -14.75
N GLN A 66 -5.45 3.17 -14.03
CA GLN A 66 -4.48 3.97 -13.23
C GLN A 66 -3.84 3.14 -12.11
N ILE A 67 -4.60 2.22 -11.49
CA ILE A 67 -4.06 1.27 -10.50
C ILE A 67 -3.06 0.32 -11.17
N GLN A 68 -3.43 -0.29 -12.30
CA GLN A 68 -2.54 -1.18 -13.06
C GLN A 68 -1.22 -0.47 -13.43
N ASP A 69 -1.33 0.75 -13.95
CA ASP A 69 -0.17 1.57 -14.35
C ASP A 69 0.71 1.93 -13.15
N ALA A 70 0.11 2.22 -12.00
CA ALA A 70 0.85 2.54 -10.78
C ALA A 70 1.63 1.33 -10.24
N LEU A 71 1.00 0.15 -10.21
CA LEU A 71 1.66 -1.09 -9.78
C LEU A 71 2.79 -1.47 -10.74
N GLU A 72 2.57 -1.34 -12.05
CA GLU A 72 3.57 -1.58 -13.10
C GLU A 72 4.74 -0.60 -12.98
N PHE A 73 4.46 0.69 -12.81
CA PHE A 73 5.46 1.74 -12.64
C PHE A 73 6.28 1.53 -11.35
N GLY A 74 5.62 1.20 -10.24
CA GLY A 74 6.27 0.89 -8.98
C GLY A 74 7.19 -0.33 -9.09
N ALA A 75 6.77 -1.36 -9.84
CA ALA A 75 7.52 -2.60 -10.04
C ALA A 75 8.59 -2.55 -11.14
N ARG A 76 8.77 -1.41 -11.83
CA ARG A 76 9.63 -1.29 -13.03
C ARG A 76 11.08 -1.73 -12.87
N PHE A 77 11.59 -1.73 -11.64
CA PHE A 77 12.95 -2.19 -11.31
C PHE A 77 12.98 -3.50 -10.50
N ALA A 78 11.84 -4.14 -10.27
CA ALA A 78 11.78 -5.38 -9.51
C ALA A 78 12.68 -6.45 -10.16
N GLY A 79 13.50 -7.12 -9.35
CA GLY A 79 14.45 -8.14 -9.80
C GLY A 79 15.77 -7.60 -10.39
N ALA A 80 15.94 -6.29 -10.52
CA ALA A 80 17.20 -5.70 -10.97
C ALA A 80 18.11 -5.43 -9.76
N GLU A 81 19.28 -6.07 -9.74
CA GLU A 81 20.25 -5.91 -8.65
C GLU A 81 20.72 -4.44 -8.52
N GLY A 82 20.76 -3.94 -7.29
CA GLY A 82 21.19 -2.56 -6.99
C GLY A 82 20.26 -1.48 -7.54
N LYS A 83 19.00 -1.82 -7.81
CA LYS A 83 17.98 -0.92 -8.34
C LYS A 83 16.80 -0.78 -7.38
N GLU A 84 17.10 -0.54 -6.09
CA GLU A 84 16.04 -0.22 -5.14
C GLU A 84 15.23 0.99 -5.65
N ASN A 85 13.93 0.88 -5.53
CA ASN A 85 12.99 1.89 -6.01
C ASN A 85 12.08 2.37 -4.88
N GLY A 86 12.27 3.61 -4.45
CA GLY A 86 11.40 4.24 -3.45
C GLY A 86 9.92 4.28 -3.87
N GLY A 87 9.65 4.25 -5.18
CA GLY A 87 8.30 4.15 -5.72
C GLY A 87 7.71 2.74 -5.73
N PHE A 88 8.40 1.69 -5.23
CA PHE A 88 7.79 0.37 -5.10
C PHE A 88 6.61 0.43 -4.12
N LEU A 89 5.43 -0.06 -4.56
CA LEU A 89 4.21 0.09 -3.78
C LEU A 89 3.95 -1.12 -2.87
N GLN A 90 3.80 -0.86 -1.57
CA GLN A 90 3.14 -1.75 -0.64
C GLN A 90 1.64 -1.56 -0.76
N VAL A 91 0.85 -2.62 -0.62
CA VAL A 91 -0.60 -2.57 -0.87
C VAL A 91 -1.40 -3.21 0.25
N ALA A 92 -2.60 -2.67 0.49
CA ALA A 92 -3.65 -3.27 1.30
C ALA A 92 -4.95 -3.30 0.50
N GLY A 93 -5.82 -4.28 0.75
CA GLY A 93 -7.03 -4.47 -0.06
C GLY A 93 -6.76 -4.99 -1.47
N ALA A 94 -5.50 -5.30 -1.82
CA ALA A 94 -5.13 -5.81 -3.13
C ALA A 94 -4.05 -6.89 -3.04
N ARG A 95 -3.95 -7.69 -4.10
CA ARG A 95 -2.82 -8.61 -4.35
C ARG A 95 -2.47 -8.66 -5.83
N TYR A 96 -1.22 -8.96 -6.16
CA TYR A 96 -0.76 -9.03 -7.55
C TYR A 96 0.52 -9.85 -7.72
N THR A 97 0.84 -10.17 -8.97
CA THR A 97 2.05 -10.92 -9.35
C THR A 97 2.97 -10.03 -10.17
N ILE A 98 4.28 -10.10 -9.90
CA ILE A 98 5.34 -9.45 -10.68
C ILE A 98 6.13 -10.54 -11.41
N HIS A 99 6.42 -10.34 -12.69
CA HIS A 99 7.29 -11.18 -13.51
C HIS A 99 8.61 -10.44 -13.81
N PRO A 100 9.63 -10.57 -12.95
CA PRO A 100 10.88 -9.80 -13.07
C PRO A 100 11.63 -10.06 -14.38
N MET A 101 11.45 -11.23 -14.99
CA MET A 101 12.10 -11.61 -16.26
C MET A 101 11.48 -10.92 -17.48
N ILE A 102 10.28 -10.35 -17.37
CA ILE A 102 9.70 -9.52 -18.43
C ILE A 102 10.42 -8.17 -18.42
N PRO A 103 10.95 -7.71 -19.57
CA PRO A 103 11.61 -6.40 -19.66
C PRO A 103 10.68 -5.25 -19.24
N ASN A 104 11.24 -4.27 -18.54
CA ASN A 104 10.49 -3.04 -18.25
C ASN A 104 10.19 -2.28 -19.54
N THR A 105 8.91 -2.05 -19.82
CA THR A 105 8.41 -1.29 -20.98
C THR A 105 7.56 -0.08 -20.57
N VAL A 106 7.58 0.29 -19.30
CA VAL A 106 6.91 1.50 -18.79
C VAL A 106 7.51 2.73 -19.46
N GLN A 107 6.67 3.63 -19.93
CA GLN A 107 7.09 4.85 -20.57
C GLN A 107 7.35 5.94 -19.53
N THR A 108 8.53 6.56 -19.61
CA THR A 108 8.92 7.68 -18.73
C THR A 108 9.61 8.78 -19.53
N ASN A 109 9.55 10.02 -19.02
CA ASN A 109 10.37 11.10 -19.52
C ASN A 109 11.79 11.09 -18.90
N ASP A 110 12.63 12.06 -19.29
CA ASP A 110 14.02 12.19 -18.81
C ASP A 110 14.14 12.40 -17.28
N LYS A 111 13.04 12.74 -16.61
CA LYS A 111 12.97 12.92 -15.14
C LYS A 111 12.41 11.69 -14.43
N ASN A 112 12.29 10.55 -15.12
CA ASN A 112 11.67 9.33 -14.64
C ASN A 112 10.20 9.51 -14.19
N VAL A 113 9.47 10.46 -14.75
CA VAL A 113 8.03 10.62 -14.54
C VAL A 113 7.30 9.76 -15.55
N TRP A 114 6.29 9.03 -15.11
CA TRP A 114 5.43 8.21 -15.97
C TRP A 114 4.77 9.05 -17.08
N THR A 115 4.77 8.53 -18.30
CA THR A 115 4.16 9.19 -19.48
C THR A 115 3.23 8.27 -20.26
N GLY A 116 3.16 6.99 -19.91
CA GLY A 116 2.28 6.04 -20.59
C GLY A 116 2.45 4.61 -20.07
N SER A 117 1.40 3.82 -20.28
CA SER A 117 1.33 2.43 -19.87
C SER A 117 2.42 1.56 -20.51
N ALA A 118 2.79 0.47 -19.85
CA ALA A 118 3.73 -0.50 -20.38
C ALA A 118 3.17 -1.21 -21.62
N ALA A 119 3.99 -1.36 -22.65
CA ALA A 119 3.61 -2.10 -23.85
C ALA A 119 3.48 -3.61 -23.58
N THR A 120 4.30 -4.13 -22.66
CA THR A 120 4.25 -5.52 -22.18
C THR A 120 4.28 -5.48 -20.66
N PRO A 121 3.13 -5.64 -20.00
CA PRO A 121 3.07 -5.58 -18.54
C PRO A 121 3.85 -6.72 -17.89
N ARG A 122 4.58 -6.40 -16.82
CA ARG A 122 5.22 -7.37 -15.93
C ARG A 122 4.40 -7.63 -14.66
N VAL A 123 3.39 -6.79 -14.41
CA VAL A 123 2.42 -6.97 -13.33
C VAL A 123 1.16 -7.64 -13.89
N SER A 124 0.77 -8.73 -13.26
CA SER A 124 -0.41 -9.53 -13.64
C SER A 124 -1.21 -9.96 -12.41
N ASN A 125 -2.37 -10.56 -12.63
CA ASN A 125 -3.23 -11.10 -11.59
C ASN A 125 -3.52 -10.06 -10.49
N VAL A 126 -3.77 -8.82 -10.90
CA VAL A 126 -4.17 -7.78 -9.94
C VAL A 126 -5.60 -8.07 -9.53
N GLU A 127 -5.80 -8.25 -8.23
CA GLU A 127 -7.11 -8.53 -7.65
C GLU A 127 -7.34 -7.60 -6.45
N ILE A 128 -8.58 -7.14 -6.33
CA ILE A 128 -9.03 -6.24 -5.25
C ILE A 128 -9.92 -7.03 -4.30
N TYR A 129 -9.73 -6.84 -3.01
CA TYR A 129 -10.52 -7.49 -1.97
C TYR A 129 -11.92 -6.89 -1.91
N ASP A 130 -12.92 -7.75 -2.03
CA ASP A 130 -14.32 -7.38 -1.83
C ASP A 130 -14.76 -7.78 -0.42
N LYS A 131 -14.89 -6.78 0.45
CA LYS A 131 -15.33 -6.94 1.83
C LYS A 131 -16.70 -7.62 1.95
N THR A 132 -17.59 -7.42 0.95
CA THR A 132 -18.95 -7.99 0.96
C THR A 132 -18.94 -9.50 0.77
N THR A 133 -18.05 -10.01 -0.08
CA THR A 133 -17.96 -11.43 -0.40
C THR A 133 -16.82 -12.14 0.33
N GLY A 134 -15.89 -11.40 0.95
CA GLY A 134 -14.71 -11.96 1.59
C GLY A 134 -13.73 -12.59 0.60
N THR A 135 -13.69 -12.11 -0.66
CA THR A 135 -12.87 -12.69 -1.71
C THR A 135 -12.14 -11.62 -2.50
N TYR A 136 -11.01 -12.00 -3.10
CA TYR A 136 -10.30 -11.15 -4.08
C TYR A 136 -10.91 -11.33 -5.46
N LYS A 137 -11.19 -10.23 -6.15
CA LYS A 137 -11.78 -10.19 -7.50
C LYS A 137 -10.82 -9.52 -8.48
N PRO A 138 -10.72 -10.00 -9.74
CA PRO A 138 -9.90 -9.37 -10.75
C PRO A 138 -10.18 -7.88 -10.88
N LEU A 139 -9.12 -7.07 -10.99
CA LEU A 139 -9.21 -5.64 -11.28
C LEU A 139 -9.85 -5.43 -12.66
N ASP A 140 -10.92 -4.64 -12.72
CA ASP A 140 -11.47 -4.17 -13.99
C ASP A 140 -10.82 -2.83 -14.36
N PRO A 141 -10.04 -2.75 -15.46
CA PRO A 141 -9.38 -1.50 -15.87
C PRO A 141 -10.34 -0.32 -16.09
N ASN A 142 -11.59 -0.61 -16.43
CA ASN A 142 -12.61 0.41 -16.75
C ASN A 142 -13.47 0.81 -15.54
N ALA A 143 -13.41 0.05 -14.46
CA ALA A 143 -14.12 0.41 -13.23
C ALA A 143 -13.38 1.51 -12.46
N THR A 144 -14.10 2.13 -11.54
CA THR A 144 -13.57 3.16 -10.63
C THR A 144 -13.43 2.59 -9.24
N TYR A 145 -12.33 2.91 -8.58
CA TYR A 145 -11.98 2.45 -7.25
C TYR A 145 -11.62 3.62 -6.34
N ALA A 146 -11.91 3.48 -5.06
CA ALA A 146 -11.46 4.40 -4.03
C ALA A 146 -10.06 3.98 -3.56
N LEU A 147 -9.05 4.76 -3.92
CA LEU A 147 -7.64 4.54 -3.62
C LEU A 147 -7.19 5.47 -2.50
N ALA A 148 -6.74 4.90 -1.39
CA ALA A 148 -6.10 5.62 -0.30
C ALA A 148 -4.57 5.58 -0.41
N GLY A 149 -3.92 6.62 0.10
CA GLY A 149 -2.46 6.71 0.17
C GLY A 149 -2.01 8.07 0.70
N MET A 150 -0.70 8.31 0.64
CA MET A 150 -0.15 9.60 1.08
C MET A 150 -0.21 10.64 -0.06
N ASN A 151 -0.46 11.89 0.33
CA ASN A 151 -0.51 13.04 -0.59
C ASN A 151 0.74 13.17 -1.46
N TYR A 152 1.91 12.76 -0.93
CA TYR A 152 3.16 12.74 -1.70
C TYR A 152 3.01 11.97 -3.02
N THR A 153 2.50 10.74 -2.96
CA THR A 153 2.34 9.87 -4.14
C THR A 153 1.11 10.25 -4.95
N LEU A 154 -0.05 10.43 -4.29
CA LEU A 154 -1.34 10.55 -4.96
C LEU A 154 -1.60 11.95 -5.51
N ARG A 155 -1.36 12.99 -4.73
CA ARG A 155 -1.66 14.38 -5.11
C ARG A 155 -0.47 15.12 -5.71
N ASN A 156 0.70 14.93 -5.10
CA ASN A 156 1.92 15.65 -5.52
C ASN A 156 2.67 14.88 -6.60
N LEU A 157 2.18 13.69 -7.01
CA LEU A 157 2.74 12.85 -8.06
C LEU A 157 4.21 12.51 -7.77
N GLY A 158 4.57 12.40 -6.50
CA GLY A 158 5.91 12.08 -6.02
C GLY A 158 6.42 10.76 -6.62
N ASP A 159 7.72 10.59 -6.68
CA ASP A 159 8.39 9.48 -7.37
C ASP A 159 8.01 9.30 -8.85
N GLY A 160 7.25 10.26 -9.42
CA GLY A 160 6.85 10.25 -10.82
C GLY A 160 5.51 9.57 -11.14
N PHE A 161 4.62 9.38 -10.17
CA PHE A 161 3.31 8.73 -10.32
C PHE A 161 2.28 9.60 -11.06
N ALA A 162 2.64 10.10 -12.24
CA ALA A 162 1.81 11.03 -13.02
C ALA A 162 0.51 10.40 -13.58
N MET A 163 0.33 9.06 -13.49
CA MET A 163 -0.95 8.43 -13.85
C MET A 163 -2.10 8.89 -12.96
N PHE A 164 -1.83 9.45 -11.78
CA PHE A 164 -2.87 9.98 -10.88
C PHE A 164 -3.22 11.44 -11.14
N ASP A 165 -2.54 12.12 -12.09
CA ASP A 165 -2.86 13.50 -12.44
C ASP A 165 -4.31 13.61 -12.93
N GLY A 166 -5.03 14.61 -12.41
CA GLY A 166 -6.44 14.82 -12.71
C GLY A 166 -7.43 13.83 -12.07
N ALA A 167 -6.98 12.86 -11.27
CA ALA A 167 -7.88 11.98 -10.53
C ALA A 167 -8.71 12.75 -9.49
N THR A 168 -9.96 12.33 -9.29
CA THR A 168 -10.89 13.06 -8.41
C THR A 168 -10.55 12.81 -6.94
N LEU A 169 -10.34 13.88 -6.19
CA LEU A 169 -10.13 13.82 -4.75
C LEU A 169 -11.47 13.58 -4.02
N ILE A 170 -11.56 12.52 -3.24
CA ILE A 170 -12.73 12.21 -2.39
C ILE A 170 -12.55 12.85 -1.02
N LYS A 171 -11.39 12.66 -0.41
CA LYS A 171 -11.07 13.20 0.92
C LYS A 171 -9.59 13.57 1.00
N ASP A 172 -9.30 14.69 1.62
CA ASP A 172 -7.96 15.25 1.71
C ASP A 172 -7.56 15.58 3.15
N TYR A 173 -6.24 15.62 3.40
CA TYR A 173 -5.64 16.06 4.66
C TYR A 173 -6.25 15.41 5.90
N VAL A 174 -6.39 14.06 5.87
CA VAL A 174 -7.09 13.36 6.95
C VAL A 174 -6.21 13.25 8.19
N SER A 175 -5.00 12.70 8.05
CA SER A 175 -4.05 12.51 9.16
C SER A 175 -2.63 12.30 8.61
N GLU A 176 -1.63 12.63 9.42
CA GLU A 176 -0.22 12.39 9.08
C GLU A 176 0.12 10.90 9.15
N ASP A 177 1.05 10.46 8.30
CA ASP A 177 1.45 9.06 8.09
C ASP A 177 1.76 8.30 9.41
N TYR A 178 2.53 8.90 10.30
CA TYR A 178 2.86 8.29 11.60
C TYR A 178 1.66 8.25 12.56
N LEU A 179 0.68 9.17 12.44
CA LEU A 179 -0.55 9.15 13.22
C LEU A 179 -1.51 8.06 12.72
N VAL A 180 -1.63 7.88 11.40
CA VAL A 180 -2.38 6.77 10.80
C VAL A 180 -1.87 5.44 11.32
N MET A 181 -0.54 5.24 11.30
CA MET A 181 0.11 4.03 11.80
C MET A 181 -0.10 3.84 13.31
N SER A 182 0.00 4.92 14.10
CA SER A 182 -0.23 4.89 15.56
C SER A 182 -1.68 4.53 15.88
N SER A 183 -2.63 5.11 15.14
CA SER A 183 -4.06 4.81 15.31
C SER A 183 -4.36 3.35 14.98
N TYR A 184 -3.78 2.83 13.91
CA TYR A 184 -3.92 1.41 13.55
C TYR A 184 -3.38 0.48 14.64
N ALA A 185 -2.16 0.75 15.14
CA ALA A 185 -1.56 -0.04 16.22
C ALA A 185 -2.44 -0.03 17.49
N ALA A 186 -3.09 1.08 17.79
CA ALA A 186 -3.99 1.21 18.95
C ALA A 186 -5.30 0.41 18.82
N MET A 187 -5.67 -0.02 17.61
CA MET A 187 -6.88 -0.83 17.36
C MET A 187 -6.67 -2.32 17.60
N PHE A 188 -5.43 -2.77 17.78
CA PHE A 188 -5.15 -4.19 17.98
C PHE A 188 -5.76 -4.70 19.30
N GLY A 189 -6.45 -5.83 19.21
CA GLY A 189 -6.95 -6.56 20.38
C GLY A 189 -5.82 -7.25 21.13
N GLY A 190 -6.05 -7.50 22.41
CA GLY A 190 -5.05 -8.14 23.28
C GLY A 190 -3.91 -7.19 23.67
N VAL A 191 -3.24 -7.57 24.75
CA VAL A 191 -2.09 -6.82 25.27
C VAL A 191 -0.98 -7.77 25.64
N ASP A 192 0.27 -7.28 25.56
CA ASP A 192 1.43 -8.02 26.05
C ASP A 192 1.49 -8.03 27.60
N ALA A 193 2.55 -8.62 28.14
CA ALA A 193 2.77 -8.68 29.60
C ALA A 193 2.92 -7.30 30.27
N ASN A 194 3.14 -6.23 29.50
CA ASN A 194 3.27 -4.85 29.97
C ASN A 194 1.99 -4.03 29.76
N GLY A 195 0.91 -4.64 29.24
CA GLY A 195 -0.35 -3.97 28.94
C GLY A 195 -0.32 -3.15 27.66
N LEU A 196 0.65 -3.35 26.77
CA LEU A 196 0.74 -2.67 25.45
C LEU A 196 0.04 -3.52 24.38
N PRO A 197 -0.55 -2.90 23.35
CA PRO A 197 -1.14 -3.62 22.22
C PRO A 197 -0.18 -4.64 21.62
N HIS A 198 -0.64 -5.88 21.45
CA HIS A 198 0.14 -6.94 20.84
C HIS A 198 -0.15 -7.00 19.34
N LEU A 199 0.79 -6.52 18.51
CA LEU A 199 0.65 -6.37 17.07
C LEU A 199 0.77 -7.68 16.30
N ALA A 200 0.12 -8.75 16.80
CA ALA A 200 0.00 -10.01 16.08
C ALA A 200 -1.16 -9.94 15.06
N SER A 201 -1.03 -10.65 13.94
CA SER A 201 -2.06 -10.71 12.90
C SER A 201 -3.44 -11.07 13.45
N ALA A 202 -3.49 -12.03 14.37
CA ALA A 202 -4.75 -12.48 15.02
C ALA A 202 -5.43 -11.40 15.89
N ASN A 203 -4.71 -10.34 16.26
CA ASN A 203 -5.22 -9.23 17.08
C ASN A 203 -5.55 -7.98 16.24
N SER A 204 -5.24 -8.01 14.94
CA SER A 204 -5.52 -6.90 14.02
C SER A 204 -7.04 -6.73 13.84
N PRO A 205 -7.53 -5.48 13.66
CA PRO A 205 -8.93 -5.26 13.27
C PRO A 205 -9.29 -5.90 11.92
N LEU A 206 -8.31 -6.23 11.08
CA LEU A 206 -8.52 -6.92 9.81
C LEU A 206 -8.59 -8.45 9.94
N ALA A 207 -8.32 -9.01 11.13
CA ALA A 207 -8.40 -10.45 11.37
C ALA A 207 -9.83 -11.00 11.17
N ASP A 208 -10.84 -10.16 11.41
CA ASP A 208 -12.25 -10.51 11.23
C ASP A 208 -12.74 -10.39 9.77
N TYR A 209 -11.88 -9.96 8.83
CA TYR A 209 -12.21 -9.86 7.41
C TYR A 209 -12.04 -11.23 6.74
N PRO A 210 -13.13 -11.91 6.32
CA PRO A 210 -13.04 -13.26 5.76
C PRO A 210 -12.12 -13.29 4.53
N GLY A 211 -11.12 -14.18 4.53
CA GLY A 211 -10.22 -14.36 3.39
C GLY A 211 -9.24 -13.21 3.12
N TYR A 212 -9.18 -12.20 3.99
CA TYR A 212 -8.19 -11.13 3.85
C TYR A 212 -6.78 -11.65 4.11
N LEU A 213 -5.83 -11.30 3.26
CA LEU A 213 -4.44 -11.72 3.40
C LEU A 213 -3.74 -10.89 4.49
N LEU A 214 -3.47 -11.51 5.62
CA LEU A 214 -2.90 -10.89 6.81
C LEU A 214 -1.82 -11.79 7.42
N ASN A 215 -0.59 -11.30 7.52
CA ASN A 215 0.51 -12.01 8.17
C ASN A 215 1.63 -11.03 8.54
N TYR A 216 1.75 -10.68 9.81
CA TYR A 216 2.81 -9.80 10.32
C TYR A 216 3.95 -10.59 10.96
N GLU A 217 3.75 -11.89 11.20
CA GLU A 217 4.74 -12.78 11.80
C GLU A 217 5.81 -13.20 10.81
N ASP A 218 5.47 -13.29 9.52
CA ASP A 218 6.41 -13.62 8.46
C ASP A 218 7.09 -12.34 7.93
N PRO A 219 8.42 -12.23 7.96
CA PRO A 219 9.15 -11.08 7.41
C PRO A 219 8.83 -10.76 5.95
N TYR A 220 8.42 -11.77 5.17
CA TYR A 220 8.00 -11.60 3.78
C TYR A 220 6.55 -11.11 3.62
N GLY A 221 5.80 -11.03 4.75
CA GLY A 221 4.44 -10.52 4.79
C GLY A 221 3.37 -11.54 4.38
N ALA A 222 2.20 -11.04 4.04
CA ALA A 222 1.00 -11.82 3.76
C ALA A 222 0.95 -12.45 2.35
N GLY A 223 2.00 -12.32 1.55
CA GLY A 223 2.03 -12.85 0.18
C GLY A 223 1.17 -12.09 -0.83
N ARG A 224 0.81 -10.84 -0.53
CA ARG A 224 0.03 -9.97 -1.43
C ARG A 224 0.77 -9.63 -2.71
N ILE A 225 2.09 -9.57 -2.65
CA ILE A 225 2.98 -9.27 -3.78
C ILE A 225 3.83 -10.51 -4.01
N GLN A 226 3.58 -11.19 -5.12
CA GLN A 226 4.30 -12.39 -5.50
C GLN A 226 5.27 -12.10 -6.64
N MET A 227 6.49 -12.66 -6.59
CA MET A 227 7.44 -12.60 -7.69
C MET A 227 7.57 -13.99 -8.31
N ILE A 228 7.35 -14.10 -9.62
CA ILE A 228 7.49 -15.34 -10.40
C ILE A 228 8.61 -15.13 -11.42
N TRP A 229 9.71 -15.88 -11.23
CA TRP A 229 10.93 -15.83 -12.05
C TRP A 229 10.83 -16.70 -13.30
#